data_1436afa9546b9ca21f89ffba1590d405
#
_entry.id   1436afa9546b9ca21f89ffba1590d405
#
_cell.length_a   1.000
_cell.length_b   1.000
_cell.length_c   1.000
_cell.angle_alpha   90.00
_cell.angle_beta   90.00
_cell.angle_gamma   90.00
#
_symmetry.space_group_name_H-M   'P 1'
#
loop_
_entity.id
_entity.type
_entity.pdbx_description
1 polymer ?
#
loop_
_entity_poly.entity_id
_entity_poly.type
_entity_poly.pdbx_seq_one_letter_code
_entity_poly.pdbx_strand_id
1 'polypeptide(L)'
;MGIKLQNLVVKFGDFTAINEVTLEIPKGKLISLLGPSGSGKSTTLFTICGIHKPYSGKIIFGDRDVTGLEPEELGIGLVFQNYALYPHMTIRENIGFPLKNLKWNKEEAAKRILEVAKTVKIDGLLDRKPSQLSGGQQQRVAIARALAKRPDILLLDEPLSNLDTKLRVETRQEIRRIQKETGVTAIFVTHDQEEAMSISDQIVLMKDGAIEQVSTPTDMYLNPINKFVASFIGSPEMNFVNLKVKDGIGVIDNYIIKNITKEKKNVILGFRAEDVEIANAGIGAKVDTVEILGREKLLTLSHNNRIFKVLVENTFHIEEGKGIYIRPKEGKCYIFDEKTEGFIKKC
;
A
#
# COMPACT_ATOMS: atom_id res chain seq x y z
N MET A 1 -16.21 3.03 14.25
CA MET A 1 -15.28 3.49 15.32
C MET A 1 -13.97 3.90 14.66
N GLY A 2 -13.30 4.98 15.08
CA GLY A 2 -11.96 5.35 14.61
C GLY A 2 -10.88 4.68 15.47
N ILE A 3 -9.63 4.68 15.00
CA ILE A 3 -8.48 4.09 15.72
C ILE A 3 -7.42 5.17 15.89
N LYS A 4 -6.82 5.28 17.08
CA LYS A 4 -5.64 6.11 17.34
C LYS A 4 -4.54 5.27 17.95
N LEU A 5 -3.35 5.34 17.36
CA LEU A 5 -2.10 4.83 17.91
C LEU A 5 -1.31 6.03 18.43
N GLN A 6 -0.80 5.95 19.66
CA GLN A 6 -0.03 7.02 20.28
C GLN A 6 1.33 6.48 20.73
N ASN A 7 2.40 6.90 20.05
CA ASN A 7 3.79 6.54 20.34
C ASN A 7 3.98 5.04 20.57
N LEU A 8 3.35 4.23 19.68
CA LEU A 8 3.32 2.78 19.82
C LEU A 8 4.69 2.18 19.57
N VAL A 9 5.19 1.42 20.52
CA VAL A 9 6.44 0.65 20.42
C VAL A 9 6.17 -0.82 20.64
N VAL A 10 6.69 -1.67 19.74
CA VAL A 10 6.61 -3.13 19.87
C VAL A 10 7.99 -3.72 19.75
N LYS A 11 8.35 -4.59 20.71
CA LYS A 11 9.66 -5.24 20.77
C LYS A 11 9.51 -6.76 20.86
N PHE A 12 10.44 -7.46 20.25
CA PHE A 12 10.63 -8.91 20.36
C PHE A 12 12.07 -9.17 20.82
N GLY A 13 12.25 -9.40 22.11
CA GLY A 13 13.57 -9.38 22.72
C GLY A 13 14.23 -8.02 22.53
N ASP A 14 15.44 -8.00 21.96
CA ASP A 14 16.20 -6.77 21.69
C ASP A 14 15.79 -6.08 20.37
N PHE A 15 14.99 -6.74 19.54
CA PHE A 15 14.56 -6.20 18.26
C PHE A 15 13.31 -5.31 18.42
N THR A 16 13.43 -4.05 17.99
CA THR A 16 12.30 -3.09 17.95
C THR A 16 11.63 -3.20 16.57
N ALA A 17 10.45 -3.83 16.54
CA ALA A 17 9.69 -4.05 15.31
C ALA A 17 8.82 -2.85 14.93
N ILE A 18 8.33 -2.09 15.92
CA ILE A 18 7.57 -0.83 15.76
C ILE A 18 8.21 0.20 16.67
N ASN A 19 8.51 1.37 16.12
CA ASN A 19 9.23 2.43 16.81
C ASN A 19 8.41 3.72 16.78
N GLU A 20 7.80 4.06 17.93
CA GLU A 20 7.07 5.32 18.19
C GLU A 20 6.00 5.67 17.14
N VAL A 21 5.28 4.65 16.63
CA VAL A 21 4.24 4.87 15.63
C VAL A 21 3.07 5.64 16.24
N THR A 22 2.77 6.82 15.67
CA THR A 22 1.58 7.62 15.96
C THR A 22 0.75 7.75 14.69
N LEU A 23 -0.52 7.32 14.75
CA LEU A 23 -1.41 7.25 13.59
C LEU A 23 -2.86 7.46 14.03
N GLU A 24 -3.60 8.22 13.26
CA GLU A 24 -5.05 8.34 13.41
C GLU A 24 -5.77 7.80 12.16
N ILE A 25 -6.69 6.85 12.38
CA ILE A 25 -7.52 6.24 11.35
C ILE A 25 -8.96 6.69 11.56
N PRO A 26 -9.52 7.53 10.67
CA PRO A 26 -10.87 8.04 10.82
C PRO A 26 -11.93 6.93 10.67
N LYS A 27 -13.04 7.08 11.40
CA LYS A 27 -14.19 6.17 11.30
C LYS A 27 -14.67 6.00 9.86
N GLY A 28 -14.94 4.76 9.46
CA GLY A 28 -15.51 4.42 8.16
C GLY A 28 -14.55 4.58 6.98
N LYS A 29 -13.25 4.79 7.22
CA LYS A 29 -12.21 4.85 6.20
C LYS A 29 -11.51 3.52 6.02
N LEU A 30 -11.02 3.27 4.81
CA LEU A 30 -10.10 2.19 4.49
C LEU A 30 -8.69 2.74 4.35
N ILE A 31 -7.80 2.31 5.22
CA ILE A 31 -6.39 2.72 5.23
C ILE A 31 -5.53 1.53 4.84
N SER A 32 -4.58 1.72 3.91
CA SER A 32 -3.56 0.70 3.66
C SER A 32 -2.30 0.96 4.45
N LEU A 33 -1.77 -0.08 5.13
CA LEU A 33 -0.39 -0.13 5.60
C LEU A 33 0.45 -0.72 4.48
N LEU A 34 1.32 0.08 3.89
CA LEU A 34 2.17 -0.25 2.75
C LEU A 34 3.64 -0.16 3.14
N GLY A 35 4.51 -0.90 2.49
CA GLY A 35 5.96 -0.84 2.69
C GLY A 35 6.65 -2.15 2.36
N PRO A 36 7.99 -2.17 2.34
CA PRO A 36 8.77 -3.37 2.07
C PRO A 36 8.54 -4.46 3.13
N SER A 37 8.96 -5.69 2.82
CA SER A 37 8.95 -6.78 3.79
C SER A 37 9.77 -6.40 5.03
N GLY A 38 9.27 -6.73 6.22
CA GLY A 38 9.94 -6.40 7.48
C GLY A 38 9.71 -4.96 7.98
N SER A 39 8.93 -4.12 7.29
CA SER A 39 8.68 -2.73 7.72
C SER A 39 7.73 -2.57 8.92
N GLY A 40 7.21 -3.67 9.48
CA GLY A 40 6.35 -3.65 10.68
C GLY A 40 4.84 -3.65 10.43
N LYS A 41 4.36 -3.76 9.19
CA LYS A 41 2.93 -3.70 8.83
C LYS A 41 2.05 -4.71 9.57
N SER A 42 2.34 -6.01 9.39
CA SER A 42 1.58 -7.08 10.07
C SER A 42 1.76 -7.02 11.59
N THR A 43 2.94 -6.64 12.07
CA THR A 43 3.17 -6.41 13.51
C THR A 43 2.26 -5.31 14.04
N THR A 44 2.13 -4.18 13.32
CA THR A 44 1.22 -3.09 13.68
C THR A 44 -0.23 -3.61 13.71
N LEU A 45 -0.65 -4.33 12.65
CA LEU A 45 -2.00 -4.90 12.58
C LEU A 45 -2.26 -5.88 13.71
N PHE A 46 -1.33 -6.81 14.02
CA PHE A 46 -1.47 -7.78 15.11
C PHE A 46 -1.41 -7.14 16.50
N THR A 47 -0.75 -6.00 16.64
CA THR A 47 -0.79 -5.23 17.87
C THR A 47 -2.14 -4.53 18.06
N ILE A 48 -2.71 -3.96 17.00
CA ILE A 48 -4.05 -3.36 17.03
C ILE A 48 -5.12 -4.40 17.40
N CYS A 49 -4.98 -5.65 16.96
CA CYS A 49 -5.93 -6.72 17.30
C CYS A 49 -5.63 -7.47 18.61
N GLY A 50 -4.65 -7.00 19.40
CA GLY A 50 -4.35 -7.56 20.74
C GLY A 50 -3.53 -8.85 20.75
N ILE A 51 -3.13 -9.39 19.57
CA ILE A 51 -2.27 -10.59 19.47
C ILE A 51 -0.85 -10.28 19.96
N HIS A 52 -0.31 -9.11 19.63
CA HIS A 52 0.94 -8.62 20.19
C HIS A 52 0.67 -7.54 21.21
N LYS A 53 1.29 -7.64 22.38
CA LYS A 53 1.20 -6.59 23.40
C LYS A 53 2.25 -5.51 23.10
N PRO A 54 1.89 -4.22 23.13
CA PRO A 54 2.86 -3.16 22.96
C PRO A 54 3.82 -3.09 24.14
N TYR A 55 5.08 -2.75 23.85
CA TYR A 55 6.07 -2.45 24.88
C TYR A 55 5.76 -1.10 25.57
N SER A 56 5.32 -0.11 24.79
CA SER A 56 4.86 1.19 25.26
C SER A 56 3.92 1.84 24.24
N GLY A 57 3.31 2.95 24.63
CA GLY A 57 2.32 3.66 23.82
C GLY A 57 0.90 3.22 24.12
N LYS A 58 -0.07 3.73 23.34
CA LYS A 58 -1.50 3.47 23.54
C LYS A 58 -2.21 3.15 22.23
N ILE A 59 -3.25 2.32 22.35
CA ILE A 59 -4.21 2.00 21.30
C ILE A 59 -5.59 2.42 21.77
N ILE A 60 -6.25 3.30 21.03
CA ILE A 60 -7.53 3.88 21.39
C ILE A 60 -8.53 3.63 20.27
N PHE A 61 -9.69 3.05 20.62
CA PHE A 61 -10.82 2.85 19.71
C PHE A 61 -11.95 3.82 20.09
N GLY A 62 -12.20 4.82 19.23
CA GLY A 62 -13.05 5.96 19.58
C GLY A 62 -12.46 6.71 20.78
N ASP A 63 -13.14 6.63 21.93
CA ASP A 63 -12.69 7.24 23.19
C ASP A 63 -12.21 6.19 24.21
N ARG A 64 -12.23 4.90 23.85
CA ARG A 64 -11.86 3.80 24.74
C ARG A 64 -10.39 3.43 24.56
N ASP A 65 -9.60 3.48 25.62
CA ASP A 65 -8.26 2.88 25.67
C ASP A 65 -8.41 1.36 25.69
N VAL A 66 -7.85 0.70 24.69
CA VAL A 66 -7.91 -0.76 24.50
C VAL A 66 -6.52 -1.40 24.58
N THR A 67 -5.54 -0.64 25.00
CA THR A 67 -4.15 -1.10 25.15
C THR A 67 -4.09 -2.29 26.11
N GLY A 68 -3.67 -3.44 25.65
CA GLY A 68 -3.53 -4.61 26.50
C GLY A 68 -4.80 -5.46 26.69
N LEU A 69 -5.95 -5.11 26.11
CA LEU A 69 -7.12 -5.96 26.05
C LEU A 69 -6.86 -7.21 25.19
N GLU A 70 -7.57 -8.28 25.49
CA GLU A 70 -7.49 -9.51 24.70
C GLU A 70 -8.32 -9.38 23.41
N PRO A 71 -7.97 -10.11 22.32
CA PRO A 71 -8.65 -10.02 21.02
C PRO A 71 -10.17 -10.18 21.06
N GLU A 72 -10.69 -11.00 22.00
CA GLU A 72 -12.11 -11.24 22.18
C GLU A 72 -12.87 -10.03 22.69
N GLU A 73 -12.19 -9.13 23.41
CA GLU A 73 -12.77 -7.94 24.04
C GLU A 73 -12.81 -6.73 23.09
N LEU A 74 -12.08 -6.80 21.97
CA LEU A 74 -11.89 -5.67 21.04
C LEU A 74 -13.04 -5.49 20.05
N GLY A 75 -13.86 -6.52 19.83
CA GLY A 75 -14.98 -6.44 18.89
C GLY A 75 -14.60 -6.24 17.42
N ILE A 76 -13.38 -6.58 17.04
CA ILE A 76 -12.83 -6.41 15.69
C ILE A 76 -13.03 -7.66 14.81
N GLY A 77 -13.07 -7.50 13.48
CA GLY A 77 -12.98 -8.59 12.51
C GLY A 77 -11.55 -8.69 11.98
N LEU A 78 -11.00 -9.91 11.89
CA LEU A 78 -9.66 -10.16 11.34
C LEU A 78 -9.72 -11.19 10.22
N VAL A 79 -9.05 -10.89 9.10
CA VAL A 79 -8.83 -11.79 7.98
C VAL A 79 -7.33 -12.00 7.86
N PHE A 80 -6.89 -13.24 8.02
CA PHE A 80 -5.49 -13.64 7.88
C PHE A 80 -5.12 -13.87 6.41
N GLN A 81 -3.85 -13.80 6.10
CA GLN A 81 -3.28 -14.02 4.77
C GLN A 81 -3.67 -15.38 4.16
N ASN A 82 -3.73 -16.44 4.97
CA ASN A 82 -4.14 -17.78 4.56
C ASN A 82 -5.65 -18.06 4.77
N TYR A 83 -6.44 -16.98 4.98
CA TYR A 83 -7.88 -17.02 5.24
C TYR A 83 -8.27 -17.75 6.54
N ALA A 84 -7.47 -18.64 7.05
CA ALA A 84 -7.66 -19.43 8.27
C ALA A 84 -9.06 -20.07 8.39
N LEU A 85 -9.60 -20.61 7.28
CA LEU A 85 -10.89 -21.30 7.29
C LEU A 85 -10.75 -22.67 7.97
N TYR A 86 -11.80 -23.07 8.69
CA TYR A 86 -11.88 -24.40 9.29
C TYR A 86 -12.21 -25.45 8.20
N PRO A 87 -11.27 -26.32 7.79
CA PRO A 87 -11.45 -27.14 6.59
C PRO A 87 -12.51 -28.24 6.73
N HIS A 88 -12.79 -28.67 7.96
CA HIS A 88 -13.79 -29.69 8.27
C HIS A 88 -15.21 -29.14 8.35
N MET A 89 -15.39 -27.83 8.49
CA MET A 89 -16.67 -27.13 8.60
C MET A 89 -17.19 -26.71 7.22
N THR A 90 -18.51 -26.66 7.05
CA THR A 90 -19.16 -26.02 5.91
C THR A 90 -18.92 -24.49 5.94
N ILE A 91 -19.26 -23.81 4.84
CA ILE A 91 -19.17 -22.35 4.79
C ILE A 91 -20.13 -21.70 5.78
N ARG A 92 -21.35 -22.25 5.91
CA ARG A 92 -22.33 -21.84 6.92
C ARG A 92 -21.76 -21.92 8.34
N GLU A 93 -21.10 -23.01 8.66
CA GLU A 93 -20.49 -23.22 9.97
C GLU A 93 -19.28 -22.31 10.20
N ASN A 94 -18.43 -22.10 9.18
CA ASN A 94 -17.32 -21.15 9.24
C ASN A 94 -17.81 -19.74 9.58
N ILE A 95 -18.83 -19.24 8.86
CA ILE A 95 -19.41 -17.89 9.11
C ILE A 95 -20.11 -17.84 10.46
N GLY A 96 -20.79 -18.92 10.86
CA GLY A 96 -21.54 -19.01 12.12
C GLY A 96 -20.67 -19.21 13.35
N PHE A 97 -19.41 -19.65 13.20
CA PHE A 97 -18.53 -19.98 14.31
C PHE A 97 -18.38 -18.83 15.35
N PRO A 98 -18.07 -17.58 14.95
CA PRO A 98 -17.99 -16.48 15.92
C PRO A 98 -19.33 -16.16 16.59
N LEU A 99 -20.45 -16.35 15.92
CA LEU A 99 -21.78 -16.14 16.51
C LEU A 99 -22.11 -17.17 17.56
N LYS A 100 -21.71 -18.44 17.33
CA LYS A 100 -21.85 -19.52 18.31
C LYS A 100 -21.05 -19.22 19.59
N ASN A 101 -19.82 -18.74 19.45
CA ASN A 101 -18.97 -18.37 20.59
C ASN A 101 -19.56 -17.20 21.39
N LEU A 102 -20.19 -16.24 20.70
CA LEU A 102 -20.91 -15.11 21.31
C LEU A 102 -22.31 -15.50 21.82
N LYS A 103 -22.68 -16.79 21.77
CA LYS A 103 -23.97 -17.35 22.26
C LYS A 103 -25.21 -16.67 21.64
N TRP A 104 -25.13 -16.29 20.35
CA TRP A 104 -26.28 -15.75 19.64
C TRP A 104 -27.42 -16.78 19.56
N ASN A 105 -28.65 -16.29 19.54
CA ASN A 105 -29.83 -17.13 19.27
C ASN A 105 -29.69 -17.77 17.88
N LYS A 106 -30.12 -19.06 17.76
CA LYS A 106 -29.96 -19.83 16.51
C LYS A 106 -30.68 -19.20 15.32
N GLU A 107 -31.85 -18.63 15.51
CA GLU A 107 -32.61 -17.99 14.42
C GLU A 107 -31.94 -16.68 13.97
N GLU A 108 -31.49 -15.86 14.91
CA GLU A 108 -30.76 -14.62 14.64
C GLU A 108 -29.42 -14.91 13.94
N ALA A 109 -28.69 -15.93 14.43
CA ALA A 109 -27.46 -16.37 13.80
C ALA A 109 -27.68 -16.84 12.36
N ALA A 110 -28.74 -17.64 12.10
CA ALA A 110 -29.06 -18.10 10.75
C ALA A 110 -29.41 -16.94 9.79
N LYS A 111 -30.19 -15.95 10.26
CA LYS A 111 -30.50 -14.73 9.50
C LYS A 111 -29.23 -13.93 9.21
N ARG A 112 -28.34 -13.77 10.20
CA ARG A 112 -27.10 -13.03 10.06
C ARG A 112 -26.12 -13.72 9.12
N ILE A 113 -25.99 -15.04 9.17
CA ILE A 113 -25.16 -15.81 8.23
C ILE A 113 -25.62 -15.58 6.79
N LEU A 114 -26.93 -15.64 6.53
CA LEU A 114 -27.46 -15.40 5.19
C LEU A 114 -27.26 -13.95 4.74
N GLU A 115 -27.43 -12.97 5.63
CA GLU A 115 -27.19 -11.56 5.37
C GLU A 115 -25.75 -11.30 4.91
N VAL A 116 -24.76 -11.75 5.70
CA VAL A 116 -23.35 -11.54 5.35
C VAL A 116 -22.93 -12.34 4.11
N ALA A 117 -23.48 -13.56 3.93
CA ALA A 117 -23.22 -14.37 2.75
C ALA A 117 -23.71 -13.66 1.46
N LYS A 118 -24.87 -13.02 1.49
CA LYS A 118 -25.38 -12.19 0.38
C LYS A 118 -24.51 -10.96 0.15
N THR A 119 -24.09 -10.27 1.22
CA THR A 119 -23.20 -9.09 1.12
C THR A 119 -21.92 -9.41 0.35
N VAL A 120 -21.33 -10.59 0.58
CA VAL A 120 -20.11 -11.04 -0.12
C VAL A 120 -20.37 -11.96 -1.32
N LYS A 121 -21.65 -12.16 -1.72
CA LYS A 121 -22.08 -12.94 -2.89
C LYS A 121 -21.64 -14.41 -2.86
N ILE A 122 -21.85 -15.09 -1.75
CA ILE A 122 -21.57 -16.53 -1.55
C ILE A 122 -22.75 -17.30 -0.97
N ASP A 123 -23.95 -16.74 -0.98
CA ASP A 123 -25.15 -17.34 -0.40
C ASP A 123 -25.51 -18.70 -1.02
N GLY A 124 -25.20 -18.91 -2.30
CA GLY A 124 -25.33 -20.20 -2.97
C GLY A 124 -24.27 -21.25 -2.63
N LEU A 125 -23.30 -20.94 -1.77
CA LEU A 125 -22.17 -21.82 -1.45
C LEU A 125 -22.17 -22.29 0.01
N LEU A 126 -23.18 -21.92 0.81
CA LEU A 126 -23.21 -22.11 2.27
C LEU A 126 -23.02 -23.56 2.75
N ASP A 127 -23.46 -24.53 1.96
CA ASP A 127 -23.41 -25.94 2.35
C ASP A 127 -22.14 -26.67 1.82
N ARG A 128 -21.27 -25.96 1.09
CA ARG A 128 -19.97 -26.46 0.65
C ARG A 128 -18.91 -26.39 1.74
N LYS A 129 -17.80 -27.11 1.55
CA LYS A 129 -16.59 -27.02 2.37
C LYS A 129 -15.54 -26.14 1.70
N PRO A 130 -14.57 -25.57 2.43
CA PRO A 130 -13.51 -24.72 1.87
C PRO A 130 -12.73 -25.34 0.72
N SER A 131 -12.47 -26.67 0.74
CA SER A 131 -11.77 -27.38 -0.33
C SER A 131 -12.50 -27.40 -1.69
N GLN A 132 -13.79 -27.05 -1.71
CA GLN A 132 -14.63 -26.99 -2.91
C GLN A 132 -14.74 -25.57 -3.49
N LEU A 133 -13.97 -24.62 -2.97
CA LEU A 133 -14.02 -23.22 -3.34
C LEU A 133 -12.72 -22.75 -3.99
N SER A 134 -12.84 -21.81 -4.94
CA SER A 134 -11.68 -21.05 -5.44
C SER A 134 -11.08 -20.13 -4.35
N GLY A 135 -9.82 -19.68 -4.51
CA GLY A 135 -9.16 -18.79 -3.57
C GLY A 135 -9.97 -17.52 -3.28
N GLY A 136 -10.52 -16.87 -4.30
CA GLY A 136 -11.37 -15.69 -4.12
C GLY A 136 -12.68 -15.98 -3.39
N GLN A 137 -13.27 -17.18 -3.57
CA GLN A 137 -14.45 -17.60 -2.81
C GLN A 137 -14.08 -17.86 -1.35
N GLN A 138 -12.93 -18.50 -1.08
CA GLN A 138 -12.44 -18.72 0.30
C GLN A 138 -12.20 -17.40 1.02
N GLN A 139 -11.62 -16.42 0.34
CA GLN A 139 -11.42 -15.10 0.87
C GLN A 139 -12.74 -14.41 1.23
N ARG A 140 -13.75 -14.46 0.35
CA ARG A 140 -15.09 -13.92 0.66
C ARG A 140 -15.70 -14.59 1.89
N VAL A 141 -15.49 -15.88 2.06
CA VAL A 141 -15.92 -16.60 3.29
C VAL A 141 -15.21 -16.05 4.53
N ALA A 142 -13.89 -15.80 4.45
CA ALA A 142 -13.13 -15.25 5.57
C ALA A 142 -13.62 -13.84 5.94
N ILE A 143 -13.90 -13.00 4.93
CA ILE A 143 -14.50 -11.67 5.13
C ILE A 143 -15.90 -11.79 5.75
N ALA A 144 -16.76 -12.68 5.24
CA ALA A 144 -18.10 -12.92 5.80
C ALA A 144 -18.02 -13.36 7.27
N ARG A 145 -17.10 -14.27 7.60
CA ARG A 145 -16.85 -14.70 8.99
C ARG A 145 -16.42 -13.55 9.89
N ALA A 146 -15.51 -12.69 9.40
CA ALA A 146 -15.06 -11.50 10.13
C ALA A 146 -16.21 -10.51 10.37
N LEU A 147 -17.08 -10.29 9.36
CA LEU A 147 -18.22 -9.38 9.41
C LEU A 147 -19.42 -9.94 10.19
N ALA A 148 -19.50 -11.25 10.42
CA ALA A 148 -20.66 -11.89 11.04
C ALA A 148 -21.01 -11.28 12.40
N LYS A 149 -20.02 -10.99 13.23
CA LYS A 149 -20.20 -10.39 14.56
C LYS A 149 -20.42 -8.88 14.58
N ARG A 150 -20.65 -8.24 13.40
CA ARG A 150 -20.85 -6.79 13.23
C ARG A 150 -19.71 -5.95 13.84
N PRO A 151 -18.47 -6.17 13.41
CA PRO A 151 -17.35 -5.43 13.96
C PRO A 151 -17.40 -3.96 13.53
N ASP A 152 -16.91 -3.06 14.39
CA ASP A 152 -16.67 -1.65 14.03
C ASP A 152 -15.39 -1.48 13.19
N ILE A 153 -14.46 -2.43 13.32
CA ILE A 153 -13.12 -2.41 12.69
C ILE A 153 -12.87 -3.75 12.00
N LEU A 154 -12.42 -3.70 10.76
CA LEU A 154 -12.02 -4.84 9.93
C LEU A 154 -10.52 -4.75 9.62
N LEU A 155 -9.77 -5.77 9.99
CA LEU A 155 -8.34 -5.89 9.75
C LEU A 155 -8.10 -6.98 8.70
N LEU A 156 -7.31 -6.67 7.68
CA LEU A 156 -7.04 -7.52 6.52
C LEU A 156 -5.52 -7.63 6.36
N ASP A 157 -4.94 -8.80 6.68
CA ASP A 157 -3.51 -9.04 6.55
C ASP A 157 -3.19 -9.72 5.21
N GLU A 158 -2.61 -8.98 4.28
CA GLU A 158 -2.25 -9.40 2.91
C GLU A 158 -3.32 -10.26 2.22
N PRO A 159 -4.60 -9.84 2.18
CA PRO A 159 -5.69 -10.71 1.81
C PRO A 159 -5.69 -11.14 0.34
N LEU A 160 -4.89 -10.51 -0.52
CA LEU A 160 -4.84 -10.78 -1.98
C LEU A 160 -3.60 -11.54 -2.42
N SER A 161 -2.65 -11.82 -1.52
CA SER A 161 -1.34 -12.41 -1.86
C SER A 161 -1.42 -13.79 -2.53
N ASN A 162 -2.44 -14.59 -2.21
CA ASN A 162 -2.62 -15.96 -2.71
C ASN A 162 -3.51 -16.06 -3.96
N LEU A 163 -3.77 -14.93 -4.63
CA LEU A 163 -4.64 -14.87 -5.81
C LEU A 163 -3.86 -14.57 -7.09
N ASP A 164 -4.33 -15.13 -8.21
CA ASP A 164 -3.84 -14.72 -9.53
C ASP A 164 -4.19 -13.26 -9.85
N THR A 165 -3.51 -12.68 -10.84
CA THR A 165 -3.61 -11.25 -11.16
C THR A 165 -5.05 -10.82 -11.46
N LYS A 166 -5.83 -11.61 -12.24
CA LYS A 166 -7.20 -11.25 -12.62
C LYS A 166 -8.12 -11.27 -11.40
N LEU A 167 -8.05 -12.36 -10.64
CA LEU A 167 -8.87 -12.54 -9.44
C LEU A 167 -8.52 -11.51 -8.35
N ARG A 168 -7.24 -11.10 -8.27
CA ARG A 168 -6.77 -10.05 -7.37
C ARG A 168 -7.47 -8.71 -7.64
N VAL A 169 -7.58 -8.30 -8.92
CA VAL A 169 -8.26 -7.06 -9.30
C VAL A 169 -9.75 -7.11 -8.93
N GLU A 170 -10.45 -8.20 -9.28
CA GLU A 170 -11.86 -8.38 -8.97
C GLU A 170 -12.14 -8.38 -7.47
N THR A 171 -11.30 -9.08 -6.71
CA THR A 171 -11.46 -9.20 -5.26
C THR A 171 -11.14 -7.89 -4.54
N ARG A 172 -10.17 -7.12 -5.00
CA ARG A 172 -9.86 -5.79 -4.49
C ARG A 172 -11.07 -4.85 -4.62
N GLN A 173 -11.72 -4.83 -5.78
CA GLN A 173 -12.94 -4.04 -6.01
C GLN A 173 -14.07 -4.48 -5.07
N GLU A 174 -14.20 -5.79 -4.84
CA GLU A 174 -15.22 -6.36 -3.98
C GLU A 174 -14.97 -6.00 -2.50
N ILE A 175 -13.73 -6.05 -2.01
CA ILE A 175 -13.38 -5.59 -0.66
C ILE A 175 -13.77 -4.12 -0.48
N ARG A 176 -13.44 -3.26 -1.46
CA ARG A 176 -13.80 -1.84 -1.40
C ARG A 176 -15.31 -1.62 -1.39
N ARG A 177 -16.06 -2.37 -2.21
CA ARG A 177 -17.53 -2.35 -2.22
C ARG A 177 -18.10 -2.72 -0.86
N ILE A 178 -17.67 -3.85 -0.30
CA ILE A 178 -18.12 -4.34 1.01
C ILE A 178 -17.83 -3.30 2.10
N GLN A 179 -16.64 -2.73 2.12
CA GLN A 179 -16.25 -1.72 3.09
C GLN A 179 -17.15 -0.47 3.00
N LYS A 180 -17.45 0.00 1.79
CA LYS A 180 -18.35 1.14 1.58
C LYS A 180 -19.79 0.84 1.99
N GLU A 181 -20.32 -0.33 1.66
CA GLU A 181 -21.68 -0.73 2.00
C GLU A 181 -21.88 -0.93 3.50
N THR A 182 -20.87 -1.48 4.19
CA THR A 182 -20.94 -1.73 5.63
C THR A 182 -20.55 -0.52 6.47
N GLY A 183 -19.81 0.44 5.92
CA GLY A 183 -19.27 1.59 6.64
C GLY A 183 -18.23 1.23 7.71
N VAL A 184 -17.71 -0.01 7.69
CA VAL A 184 -16.72 -0.47 8.65
C VAL A 184 -15.39 0.27 8.47
N THR A 185 -14.70 0.61 9.56
CA THR A 185 -13.33 1.12 9.49
C THR A 185 -12.41 -0.04 9.15
N ALA A 186 -11.58 0.09 8.12
CA ALA A 186 -10.75 -1.01 7.64
C ALA A 186 -9.27 -0.67 7.58
N ILE A 187 -8.43 -1.61 8.00
CA ILE A 187 -6.98 -1.59 7.77
C ILE A 187 -6.65 -2.73 6.81
N PHE A 188 -5.98 -2.40 5.73
CA PHE A 188 -5.56 -3.31 4.67
C PHE A 188 -4.04 -3.33 4.61
N VAL A 189 -3.43 -4.45 4.97
CA VAL A 189 -1.96 -4.64 4.86
C VAL A 189 -1.63 -5.18 3.50
N THR A 190 -0.66 -4.57 2.83
CA THR A 190 -0.12 -5.07 1.56
C THR A 190 1.33 -4.59 1.37
N HIS A 191 2.08 -5.29 0.54
CA HIS A 191 3.35 -4.84 -0.01
C HIS A 191 3.22 -4.38 -1.47
N ASP A 192 2.04 -4.53 -2.06
CA ASP A 192 1.73 -4.15 -3.44
C ASP A 192 1.19 -2.71 -3.48
N GLN A 193 1.94 -1.83 -4.16
CA GLN A 193 1.56 -0.42 -4.29
C GLN A 193 0.29 -0.21 -5.12
N GLU A 194 0.03 -1.06 -6.15
CA GLU A 194 -1.17 -0.94 -6.97
C GLU A 194 -2.43 -1.27 -6.16
N GLU A 195 -2.33 -2.25 -5.27
CA GLU A 195 -3.40 -2.57 -4.33
C GLU A 195 -3.68 -1.36 -3.44
N ALA A 196 -2.64 -0.86 -2.73
CA ALA A 196 -2.80 0.27 -1.82
C ALA A 196 -3.33 1.52 -2.53
N MET A 197 -2.77 1.88 -3.69
CA MET A 197 -3.16 3.06 -4.47
C MET A 197 -4.62 3.02 -4.94
N SER A 198 -5.16 1.83 -5.23
CA SER A 198 -6.49 1.70 -5.84
C SER A 198 -7.63 1.50 -4.83
N ILE A 199 -7.34 0.96 -3.64
CA ILE A 199 -8.40 0.62 -2.68
C ILE A 199 -8.57 1.65 -1.56
N SER A 200 -7.52 2.40 -1.21
CA SER A 200 -7.45 3.14 0.03
C SER A 200 -8.02 4.56 -0.03
N ASP A 201 -8.55 5.03 1.09
CA ASP A 201 -8.80 6.46 1.31
C ASP A 201 -7.50 7.19 1.68
N GLN A 202 -6.60 6.50 2.41
CA GLN A 202 -5.25 6.96 2.75
C GLN A 202 -4.28 5.78 2.75
N ILE A 203 -3.02 6.06 2.48
CA ILE A 203 -1.91 5.12 2.57
C ILE A 203 -0.99 5.56 3.69
N VAL A 204 -0.59 4.62 4.52
CA VAL A 204 0.47 4.74 5.52
C VAL A 204 1.67 3.97 5.00
N LEU A 205 2.67 4.66 4.48
CA LEU A 205 3.90 4.03 4.04
C LEU A 205 4.83 3.86 5.23
N MET A 206 5.25 2.62 5.47
CA MET A 206 6.11 2.24 6.59
C MET A 206 7.48 1.77 6.10
N LYS A 207 8.50 2.09 6.87
CA LYS A 207 9.87 1.62 6.69
C LYS A 207 10.52 1.41 8.06
N ASP A 208 11.22 0.30 8.25
CA ASP A 208 12.04 0.00 9.45
C ASP A 208 11.29 0.25 10.78
N GLY A 209 10.00 -0.13 10.83
CA GLY A 209 9.16 0.02 12.02
C GLY A 209 8.60 1.42 12.27
N ALA A 210 8.85 2.38 11.39
CA ALA A 210 8.36 3.76 11.49
C ALA A 210 7.44 4.14 10.32
N ILE A 211 6.67 5.20 10.49
CA ILE A 211 5.85 5.79 9.41
C ILE A 211 6.70 6.81 8.66
N GLU A 212 6.83 6.62 7.36
CA GLU A 212 7.48 7.56 6.46
C GLU A 212 6.52 8.66 6.00
N GLN A 213 5.35 8.28 5.49
CA GLN A 213 4.34 9.24 5.03
C GLN A 213 2.93 8.69 5.22
N VAL A 214 1.99 9.59 5.55
CA VAL A 214 0.55 9.32 5.55
C VAL A 214 -0.11 10.33 4.65
N SER A 215 -0.78 9.88 3.57
CA SER A 215 -1.50 10.76 2.66
C SER A 215 -2.53 10.00 1.81
N THR A 216 -3.32 10.73 1.01
CA THR A 216 -4.16 10.11 -0.01
C THR A 216 -3.28 9.44 -1.08
N PRO A 217 -3.78 8.44 -1.83
CA PRO A 217 -3.02 7.81 -2.92
C PRO A 217 -2.46 8.84 -3.92
N THR A 218 -3.27 9.76 -4.38
CA THR A 218 -2.87 10.80 -5.32
C THR A 218 -1.76 11.69 -4.76
N ASP A 219 -1.89 12.09 -3.50
CA ASP A 219 -0.92 12.96 -2.86
C ASP A 219 0.40 12.23 -2.55
N MET A 220 0.34 10.95 -2.18
CA MET A 220 1.51 10.08 -2.00
C MET A 220 2.36 10.01 -3.28
N TYR A 221 1.71 9.89 -4.44
CA TYR A 221 2.35 9.83 -5.75
C TYR A 221 2.91 11.18 -6.21
N LEU A 222 2.12 12.26 -6.04
CA LEU A 222 2.45 13.59 -6.56
C LEU A 222 3.37 14.39 -5.63
N ASN A 223 3.31 14.17 -4.33
CA ASN A 223 4.00 14.97 -3.31
C ASN A 223 4.75 14.06 -2.31
N PRO A 224 5.72 13.24 -2.78
CA PRO A 224 6.54 12.43 -1.89
C PRO A 224 7.40 13.33 -1.01
N ILE A 225 7.43 13.06 0.30
CA ILE A 225 8.17 13.90 1.26
C ILE A 225 9.68 13.64 1.26
N ASN A 226 10.12 12.51 0.71
CA ASN A 226 11.52 12.15 0.60
C ASN A 226 11.76 11.23 -0.61
N LYS A 227 13.03 10.96 -0.88
CA LYS A 227 13.48 10.09 -1.97
C LYS A 227 12.98 8.65 -1.81
N PHE A 228 12.91 8.13 -0.58
CA PHE A 228 12.41 6.77 -0.34
C PHE A 228 10.95 6.65 -0.80
N VAL A 229 10.07 7.57 -0.38
CA VAL A 229 8.66 7.57 -0.82
C VAL A 229 8.57 7.70 -2.34
N ALA A 230 9.37 8.59 -2.94
CA ALA A 230 9.40 8.81 -4.38
C ALA A 230 9.84 7.57 -5.18
N SER A 231 10.80 6.80 -4.65
CA SER A 231 11.28 5.56 -5.29
C SER A 231 10.32 4.40 -5.08
N PHE A 232 9.71 4.30 -3.89
CA PHE A 232 8.83 3.18 -3.57
C PHE A 232 7.48 3.25 -4.29
N ILE A 233 6.97 4.48 -4.53
CA ILE A 233 5.67 4.72 -5.15
C ILE A 233 5.83 5.04 -6.65
N GLY A 234 5.27 4.18 -7.48
CA GLY A 234 5.29 4.26 -8.95
C GLY A 234 5.98 3.06 -9.58
N SER A 235 5.49 2.64 -10.74
CA SER A 235 6.05 1.56 -11.56
C SER A 235 6.09 2.05 -13.02
N PRO A 236 7.28 2.21 -13.59
CA PRO A 236 8.63 2.02 -13.01
C PRO A 236 8.95 2.99 -11.86
N GLU A 237 9.99 2.63 -11.07
CA GLU A 237 10.52 3.53 -10.04
C GLU A 237 10.97 4.88 -10.63
N MET A 238 10.93 5.93 -9.79
CA MET A 238 11.44 7.25 -10.16
C MET A 238 12.95 7.20 -10.50
N ASN A 239 13.35 7.86 -11.56
CA ASN A 239 14.76 8.02 -11.91
C ASN A 239 15.43 9.06 -11.01
N PHE A 240 16.68 8.83 -10.60
CA PHE A 240 17.44 9.73 -9.74
C PHE A 240 18.82 10.07 -10.30
N VAL A 241 19.20 11.36 -10.20
CA VAL A 241 20.49 11.87 -10.63
C VAL A 241 21.05 12.85 -9.61
N ASN A 242 22.27 12.63 -9.15
CA ASN A 242 22.97 13.61 -8.32
C ASN A 242 23.45 14.77 -9.17
N LEU A 243 23.11 15.99 -8.77
CA LEU A 243 23.49 17.23 -9.43
C LEU A 243 24.34 18.12 -8.52
N LYS A 244 25.37 18.73 -9.12
CA LYS A 244 26.06 19.86 -8.51
C LYS A 244 25.33 21.13 -8.85
N VAL A 245 25.09 21.97 -7.86
CA VAL A 245 24.38 23.24 -8.00
C VAL A 245 25.35 24.40 -7.80
N LYS A 246 25.35 25.33 -8.74
CA LYS A 246 26.08 26.59 -8.65
C LYS A 246 25.12 27.74 -8.95
N ASP A 247 25.01 28.71 -8.04
CA ASP A 247 24.14 29.90 -8.18
C ASP A 247 22.65 29.54 -8.47
N GLY A 248 22.16 28.42 -7.92
CA GLY A 248 20.80 27.95 -8.15
C GLY A 248 20.57 27.24 -9.49
N ILE A 249 21.65 26.89 -10.20
CA ILE A 249 21.62 26.19 -11.49
C ILE A 249 22.28 24.82 -11.34
N GLY A 250 21.58 23.76 -11.72
CA GLY A 250 22.10 22.40 -11.88
C GLY A 250 22.27 22.07 -13.35
N VAL A 251 23.32 21.34 -13.70
CA VAL A 251 23.59 20.94 -15.08
C VAL A 251 23.93 19.46 -15.13
N ILE A 252 23.33 18.76 -16.08
CA ILE A 252 23.69 17.41 -16.49
C ILE A 252 23.75 17.36 -18.01
N ASP A 253 24.92 17.08 -18.59
CA ASP A 253 25.21 17.21 -20.00
C ASP A 253 24.74 18.59 -20.54
N ASN A 254 23.81 18.56 -21.50
CA ASN A 254 23.21 19.77 -22.09
C ASN A 254 21.86 20.17 -21.47
N TYR A 255 21.44 19.49 -20.37
CA TYR A 255 20.20 19.81 -19.66
C TYR A 255 20.48 20.72 -18.47
N ILE A 256 19.86 21.90 -18.49
CA ILE A 256 20.03 22.94 -17.49
C ILE A 256 18.75 23.07 -16.66
N ILE A 257 18.85 22.90 -15.35
CA ILE A 257 17.76 23.11 -14.40
C ILE A 257 18.04 24.42 -13.65
N LYS A 258 17.10 25.36 -13.78
CA LYS A 258 17.19 26.65 -13.11
C LYS A 258 16.35 26.70 -11.85
N ASN A 259 16.60 27.76 -11.05
CA ASN A 259 15.83 28.02 -9.82
C ASN A 259 15.89 26.90 -8.76
N ILE A 260 16.96 26.11 -8.74
CA ILE A 260 17.28 25.25 -7.59
C ILE A 260 17.69 26.17 -6.42
N THR A 261 17.52 25.69 -5.18
CA THR A 261 17.95 26.48 -4.01
C THR A 261 19.43 26.86 -4.09
N LYS A 262 19.79 28.13 -3.79
CA LYS A 262 21.18 28.60 -3.74
C LYS A 262 21.94 28.08 -2.51
N GLU A 263 21.24 27.62 -1.48
CA GLU A 263 21.82 27.18 -0.21
C GLU A 263 22.48 25.78 -0.31
N LYS A 264 22.12 24.98 -1.30
CA LYS A 264 22.62 23.61 -1.47
C LYS A 264 23.60 23.53 -2.63
N LYS A 265 24.76 22.92 -2.38
CA LYS A 265 25.78 22.67 -3.43
C LYS A 265 25.53 21.38 -4.21
N ASN A 266 24.89 20.40 -3.56
CA ASN A 266 24.53 19.13 -4.15
C ASN A 266 23.07 18.81 -3.86
N VAL A 267 22.38 18.26 -4.84
CA VAL A 267 20.99 17.82 -4.76
C VAL A 267 20.78 16.54 -5.56
N ILE A 268 19.66 15.87 -5.32
CA ILE A 268 19.22 14.74 -6.15
C ILE A 268 18.03 15.24 -6.99
N LEU A 269 18.16 15.11 -8.31
CA LEU A 269 17.07 15.30 -9.25
C LEU A 269 16.31 13.99 -9.37
N GLY A 270 15.00 14.00 -9.15
CA GLY A 270 14.08 12.90 -9.41
C GLY A 270 13.13 13.23 -10.55
N PHE A 271 12.83 12.26 -11.41
CA PHE A 271 11.81 12.38 -12.46
C PHE A 271 11.20 11.01 -12.79
N ARG A 272 9.90 10.99 -13.05
CA ARG A 272 9.19 9.74 -13.34
C ARG A 272 9.38 9.33 -14.80
N ALA A 273 9.24 8.04 -15.07
CA ALA A 273 9.42 7.48 -16.41
C ALA A 273 8.46 8.07 -17.46
N GLU A 274 7.22 8.36 -17.06
CA GLU A 274 6.17 8.96 -17.91
C GLU A 274 6.30 10.50 -18.05
N ASP A 275 7.07 11.11 -17.19
CA ASP A 275 7.29 12.57 -17.19
C ASP A 275 8.59 12.96 -17.92
N VAL A 276 9.01 12.14 -18.87
CA VAL A 276 10.19 12.35 -19.72
C VAL A 276 9.74 12.52 -21.18
N GLU A 277 10.43 13.37 -21.90
CA GLU A 277 10.30 13.52 -23.34
C GLU A 277 11.61 13.19 -24.05
N ILE A 278 11.51 12.63 -25.26
CA ILE A 278 12.64 12.46 -26.15
C ILE A 278 12.87 13.82 -26.88
N ALA A 279 14.09 14.29 -26.85
CA ALA A 279 14.44 15.65 -27.33
C ALA A 279 15.65 15.62 -28.24
N ASN A 280 15.93 16.77 -28.91
CA ASN A 280 17.13 16.95 -29.73
C ASN A 280 18.36 17.32 -28.89
N ALA A 281 18.16 17.73 -27.64
CA ALA A 281 19.20 18.07 -26.69
C ALA A 281 18.71 17.83 -25.26
N GLY A 282 19.58 17.43 -24.33
CA GLY A 282 19.23 17.08 -22.96
C GLY A 282 20.26 16.17 -22.35
N ILE A 283 19.81 15.21 -21.58
CA ILE A 283 20.64 14.13 -20.99
C ILE A 283 20.87 13.09 -22.09
N GLY A 284 22.12 12.92 -22.53
CA GLY A 284 22.47 11.92 -23.53
C GLY A 284 22.44 10.52 -22.95
N ALA A 285 21.74 9.58 -23.58
CA ALA A 285 21.65 8.21 -23.11
C ALA A 285 21.62 7.23 -24.29
N LYS A 286 22.05 6.00 -24.04
CA LYS A 286 21.98 4.90 -25.00
C LYS A 286 20.82 3.99 -24.64
N VAL A 287 20.04 3.55 -25.63
CA VAL A 287 18.96 2.58 -25.45
C VAL A 287 19.57 1.19 -25.28
N ASP A 288 19.36 0.59 -24.12
CA ASP A 288 19.85 -0.76 -23.82
C ASP A 288 18.78 -1.81 -24.14
N THR A 289 17.52 -1.59 -23.71
CA THR A 289 16.40 -2.49 -24.02
C THR A 289 15.12 -1.72 -24.33
N VAL A 290 14.23 -2.37 -25.09
CA VAL A 290 12.90 -1.86 -25.45
C VAL A 290 11.86 -2.94 -25.11
N GLU A 291 11.06 -2.71 -24.05
CA GLU A 291 10.00 -3.62 -23.62
C GLU A 291 8.62 -3.10 -24.04
N ILE A 292 7.79 -3.93 -24.67
CA ILE A 292 6.44 -3.56 -25.10
C ILE A 292 5.46 -3.86 -23.97
N LEU A 293 4.83 -2.82 -23.41
CA LEU A 293 3.84 -2.93 -22.33
C LEU A 293 2.40 -2.69 -22.81
N GLY A 294 2.11 -2.95 -24.08
CA GLY A 294 0.81 -2.73 -24.70
C GLY A 294 0.65 -1.33 -25.29
N ARG A 295 0.13 -0.36 -24.56
CA ARG A 295 -0.02 1.03 -25.02
C ARG A 295 1.29 1.81 -25.06
N GLU A 296 2.23 1.40 -24.25
CA GLU A 296 3.50 2.05 -24.06
C GLU A 296 4.66 1.10 -24.28
N LYS A 297 5.84 1.65 -24.49
CA LYS A 297 7.12 0.95 -24.42
C LYS A 297 7.91 1.49 -23.25
N LEU A 298 8.50 0.58 -22.49
CA LEU A 298 9.49 0.91 -21.47
C LEU A 298 10.89 0.83 -22.11
N LEU A 299 11.56 1.96 -22.15
CA LEU A 299 12.95 2.06 -22.54
C LEU A 299 13.83 1.97 -21.30
N THR A 300 14.79 1.07 -21.28
CA THR A 300 15.89 1.09 -20.34
C THR A 300 17.07 1.75 -21.01
N LEU A 301 17.57 2.83 -20.43
CA LEU A 301 18.60 3.67 -20.98
C LEU A 301 19.83 3.71 -20.09
N SER A 302 21.02 3.63 -20.64
CA SER A 302 22.28 3.84 -19.92
C SER A 302 22.87 5.22 -20.16
N HIS A 303 23.37 5.83 -19.07
CA HIS A 303 24.08 7.10 -19.07
C HIS A 303 25.12 7.13 -17.94
N ASN A 304 26.41 7.23 -18.26
CA ASN A 304 27.49 7.34 -17.26
C ASN A 304 27.36 6.40 -16.05
N ASN A 305 27.26 5.07 -16.28
CA ASN A 305 27.04 4.03 -15.28
C ASN A 305 25.70 4.15 -14.49
N ARG A 306 24.72 4.88 -15.00
CA ARG A 306 23.37 4.97 -14.46
C ARG A 306 22.38 4.39 -15.43
N ILE A 307 21.28 3.91 -14.90
CA ILE A 307 20.16 3.38 -15.68
C ILE A 307 18.98 4.32 -15.49
N PHE A 308 18.33 4.71 -16.59
CA PHE A 308 17.07 5.43 -16.60
C PHE A 308 15.99 4.56 -17.23
N LYS A 309 14.80 4.67 -16.70
CA LYS A 309 13.58 4.07 -17.26
C LYS A 309 12.68 5.17 -17.81
N VAL A 310 12.25 5.04 -19.05
CA VAL A 310 11.43 6.03 -19.75
C VAL A 310 10.25 5.33 -20.43
N LEU A 311 9.06 5.84 -20.21
CA LEU A 311 7.86 5.39 -20.90
C LEU A 311 7.61 6.27 -22.11
N VAL A 312 7.43 5.63 -23.28
CA VAL A 312 7.07 6.28 -24.53
C VAL A 312 5.86 5.60 -25.16
N GLU A 313 5.14 6.29 -26.03
CA GLU A 313 4.03 5.68 -26.77
C GLU A 313 4.51 4.50 -27.61
N ASN A 314 3.67 3.45 -27.75
CA ASN A 314 4.02 2.27 -28.53
C ASN A 314 4.32 2.56 -30.01
N THR A 315 3.80 3.68 -30.52
CA THR A 315 4.05 4.17 -31.88
C THR A 315 5.45 4.76 -32.08
N PHE A 316 6.16 5.07 -30.99
CA PHE A 316 7.52 5.60 -31.04
C PHE A 316 8.50 4.53 -31.55
N HIS A 317 9.14 4.78 -32.69
CA HIS A 317 10.11 3.86 -33.29
C HIS A 317 11.51 4.15 -32.77
N ILE A 318 12.09 3.19 -32.06
CA ILE A 318 13.44 3.23 -31.54
C ILE A 318 14.03 1.83 -31.53
N GLU A 319 15.32 1.72 -31.81
CA GLU A 319 16.07 0.47 -31.79
C GLU A 319 17.08 0.47 -30.63
N GLU A 320 17.34 -0.71 -30.11
CA GLU A 320 18.39 -0.93 -29.12
C GLU A 320 19.76 -0.51 -29.68
N GLY A 321 20.62 0.00 -28.83
CA GLY A 321 21.94 0.51 -29.20
C GLY A 321 21.95 1.96 -29.69
N LYS A 322 20.83 2.57 -30.01
CA LYS A 322 20.73 3.98 -30.46
C LYS A 322 21.01 4.96 -29.32
N GLY A 323 21.70 6.04 -29.64
CA GLY A 323 21.83 7.22 -28.77
C GLY A 323 20.62 8.14 -28.89
N ILE A 324 20.11 8.62 -27.78
CA ILE A 324 19.00 9.59 -27.70
C ILE A 324 19.28 10.63 -26.63
N TYR A 325 18.56 11.73 -26.71
CA TYR A 325 18.53 12.73 -25.65
C TYR A 325 17.17 12.67 -24.95
N ILE A 326 17.18 12.67 -23.62
CA ILE A 326 15.97 12.72 -22.79
C ILE A 326 15.95 14.01 -22.00
N ARG A 327 14.75 14.50 -21.70
CA ARG A 327 14.52 15.68 -20.88
C ARG A 327 13.29 15.45 -19.99
N PRO A 328 13.41 15.62 -18.67
CA PRO A 328 12.24 15.74 -17.81
C PRO A 328 11.33 16.88 -18.25
N LYS A 329 10.02 16.65 -18.31
CA LYS A 329 9.03 17.69 -18.64
C LYS A 329 9.06 18.80 -17.60
N GLU A 330 8.84 20.04 -18.01
CA GLU A 330 8.82 21.20 -17.13
C GLU A 330 7.76 21.07 -16.03
N GLY A 331 8.12 21.40 -14.79
CA GLY A 331 7.25 21.22 -13.62
C GLY A 331 7.01 19.77 -13.17
N LYS A 332 7.68 18.79 -13.80
CA LYS A 332 7.50 17.36 -13.56
C LYS A 332 8.73 16.67 -12.95
N CYS A 333 9.67 17.46 -12.48
CA CYS A 333 10.82 16.95 -11.76
C CYS A 333 10.80 17.38 -10.28
N TYR A 334 11.56 16.64 -9.48
CA TYR A 334 11.62 16.76 -8.03
C TYR A 334 13.07 16.98 -7.61
N ILE A 335 13.28 17.87 -6.68
CA ILE A 335 14.59 18.11 -6.07
C ILE A 335 14.56 17.60 -4.65
N PHE A 336 15.52 16.73 -4.30
CA PHE A 336 15.73 16.21 -2.96
C PHE A 336 17.10 16.65 -2.44
N ASP A 337 17.22 16.80 -1.15
CA ASP A 337 18.50 17.06 -0.48
C ASP A 337 19.39 15.82 -0.56
N GLU A 338 20.67 15.98 -0.93
CA GLU A 338 21.58 14.84 -1.07
C GLU A 338 21.86 14.13 0.26
N LYS A 339 21.86 14.85 1.39
CA LYS A 339 22.23 14.29 2.69
C LYS A 339 21.04 13.71 3.46
N THR A 340 19.94 14.46 3.49
CA THR A 340 18.74 14.07 4.25
C THR A 340 17.75 13.28 3.43
N GLU A 341 17.94 13.24 2.10
CA GLU A 341 17.02 12.69 1.09
C GLU A 341 15.61 13.32 1.14
N GLY A 342 15.42 14.38 1.94
CA GLY A 342 14.15 15.10 2.06
C GLY A 342 13.80 15.88 0.79
N PHE A 343 12.50 15.98 0.50
CA PHE A 343 11.99 16.78 -0.63
C PHE A 343 12.25 18.26 -0.39
N ILE A 344 12.75 18.95 -1.41
CA ILE A 344 13.00 20.40 -1.39
C ILE A 344 11.91 21.11 -2.19
N LYS A 345 11.74 20.76 -3.46
CA LYS A 345 10.78 21.41 -4.37
C LYS A 345 10.59 20.65 -5.68
N LYS A 346 9.54 21.00 -6.43
CA LYS A 346 9.41 20.63 -7.85
C LYS A 346 10.18 21.63 -8.75
N CYS A 347 10.63 21.15 -9.87
CA CYS A 347 11.37 21.96 -10.86
C CYS A 347 10.75 21.86 -12.26
#